data_bb86bf398311ad987cf71fd88b9940d5
#
_entry.id   bb86bf398311ad987cf71fd88b9940d5
#
_cell.length_a   1.000
_cell.length_b   1.000
_cell.length_c   1.000
_cell.angle_alpha   90.00
_cell.angle_beta   90.00
_cell.angle_gamma   90.00
#
_symmetry.space_group_name_H-M   'P 1'
#
loop_
_entity.id
_entity.type
_entity.pdbx_description
1 polymer ?
#
loop_
_entity_poly.entity_id
_entity_poly.type
_entity_poly.pdbx_seq_one_letter_code
_entity_poly.pdbx_strand_id
1 'polypeptide(L)'
;MQTATKILKYPAKLMGDGDSNTKLRKNGAAFETLGLSLSPHKSAGLGNLCTHASSGCIASCLNEQGLASVFDAIKEARKRRTEIFYRDREWFIGRLKTEIANRCKLAKKRGTRVAVRLNVFSDIIWERVAPSIFTDFPQVSFYDYSKH
;
A
#
# COMPACT_ATOMS: atom_id res chain seq x y z
N MET A 1 3.29 -34.21 -10.58
CA MET A 1 3.90 -32.92 -10.98
C MET A 1 4.19 -32.14 -9.72
N GLN A 2 5.44 -31.95 -9.41
CA GLN A 2 5.82 -31.03 -8.31
C GLN A 2 5.59 -29.61 -8.82
N THR A 3 4.59 -28.92 -8.29
CA THR A 3 4.44 -27.49 -8.46
C THR A 3 5.66 -26.82 -7.82
N ALA A 4 6.56 -26.29 -8.63
CA ALA A 4 7.71 -25.55 -8.14
C ALA A 4 7.20 -24.46 -7.22
N THR A 5 7.55 -24.54 -5.94
CA THR A 5 7.19 -23.52 -4.94
C THR A 5 7.88 -22.24 -5.37
N LYS A 6 7.11 -21.28 -5.90
CA LYS A 6 7.64 -19.99 -6.32
C LYS A 6 8.23 -19.28 -5.12
N ILE A 7 9.53 -19.01 -5.15
CA ILE A 7 10.24 -18.31 -4.07
C ILE A 7 9.71 -16.86 -4.03
N LEU A 8 9.14 -16.46 -2.88
CA LEU A 8 8.72 -15.09 -2.65
C LEU A 8 9.93 -14.16 -2.55
N LYS A 9 9.91 -13.06 -3.30
CA LYS A 9 10.94 -12.02 -3.20
C LYS A 9 10.43 -10.89 -2.32
N TYR A 10 10.93 -10.84 -1.10
CA TYR A 10 10.58 -9.83 -0.12
C TYR A 10 11.26 -8.48 -0.44
N PRO A 11 10.48 -7.39 -0.59
CA PRO A 11 11.07 -6.07 -0.85
C PRO A 11 11.63 -5.46 0.45
N ALA A 12 12.61 -4.57 0.29
CA ALA A 12 13.14 -3.81 1.41
C ALA A 12 12.12 -2.85 2.03
N LYS A 13 11.18 -2.34 1.22
CA LYS A 13 10.09 -1.45 1.64
C LYS A 13 8.77 -1.86 0.99
N LEU A 14 7.68 -1.78 1.75
CA LEU A 14 6.32 -1.95 1.25
C LEU A 14 5.70 -0.62 0.84
N MET A 15 5.93 0.45 1.61
CA MET A 15 5.32 1.75 1.40
C MET A 15 6.27 2.75 0.74
N GLY A 16 5.70 3.61 -0.12
CA GLY A 16 6.35 4.82 -0.61
C GLY A 16 6.07 6.02 0.29
N ASP A 17 6.89 7.06 0.17
CA ASP A 17 6.74 8.32 0.87
C ASP A 17 6.24 9.45 -0.05
N GLY A 18 5.99 10.63 0.53
CA GLY A 18 5.51 11.79 -0.21
C GLY A 18 6.48 12.31 -1.26
N ASP A 19 7.78 12.04 -1.11
CA ASP A 19 8.80 12.48 -2.08
C ASP A 19 8.77 11.62 -3.34
N SER A 20 8.43 10.35 -3.19
CA SER A 20 8.37 9.37 -4.27
C SER A 20 7.00 9.27 -4.96
N ASN A 21 5.93 9.84 -4.37
CA ASN A 21 4.57 9.71 -4.88
C ASN A 21 3.80 11.03 -4.79
N THR A 22 3.45 11.60 -5.96
CA THR A 22 2.73 12.87 -6.06
C THR A 22 1.35 12.88 -5.38
N LYS A 23 0.68 11.72 -5.29
CA LYS A 23 -0.59 11.58 -4.57
C LYS A 23 -0.46 11.79 -3.06
N LEU A 24 0.73 11.51 -2.50
CA LEU A 24 1.01 11.63 -1.08
C LEU A 24 1.53 13.03 -0.71
N ARG A 25 2.05 13.76 -1.69
CA ARG A 25 2.69 15.08 -1.51
C ARG A 25 1.73 16.18 -1.10
N LYS A 26 0.42 15.99 -1.30
CA LYS A 26 -0.63 17.01 -1.06
C LYS A 26 -0.91 17.29 0.42
N ASN A 27 -0.34 16.53 1.35
CA ASN A 27 -0.63 16.67 2.79
C ASN A 27 0.17 17.78 3.51
N GLY A 28 0.99 18.52 2.77
CA GLY A 28 1.75 19.66 3.32
C GLY A 28 2.99 19.26 4.13
N ALA A 29 3.76 20.27 4.55
CA ALA A 29 5.04 20.07 5.23
C ALA A 29 4.90 19.60 6.69
N ALA A 30 3.71 19.69 7.31
CA ALA A 30 3.46 19.26 8.69
C ALA A 30 3.31 17.74 8.85
N PHE A 31 3.11 17.01 7.73
CA PHE A 31 2.92 15.57 7.72
C PHE A 31 3.99 14.85 6.89
N GLU A 32 4.52 13.80 7.46
CA GLU A 32 5.29 12.79 6.73
C GLU A 32 4.33 11.68 6.28
N THR A 33 4.15 11.54 4.98
CA THR A 33 3.11 10.68 4.40
C THR A 33 3.71 9.37 3.88
N LEU A 34 3.11 8.26 4.26
CA LEU A 34 3.38 6.93 3.71
C LEU A 34 2.18 6.43 2.92
N GLY A 35 2.42 5.70 1.85
CA GLY A 35 1.37 5.10 1.05
C GLY A 35 1.70 3.68 0.59
N LEU A 36 0.73 2.78 0.75
CA LEU A 36 0.83 1.41 0.27
C LEU A 36 0.17 1.29 -1.10
N SER A 37 0.98 0.93 -2.10
CA SER A 37 0.53 0.71 -3.47
C SER A 37 0.58 -0.78 -3.81
N LEU A 38 -0.59 -1.43 -3.80
CA LEU A 38 -0.82 -2.78 -4.27
C LEU A 38 -1.40 -2.77 -5.67
N SER A 39 -1.44 -3.92 -6.34
CA SER A 39 -2.13 -4.08 -7.61
C SER A 39 -3.64 -3.99 -7.40
N PRO A 40 -4.35 -3.06 -8.09
CA PRO A 40 -5.78 -2.90 -7.92
C PRO A 40 -6.56 -4.06 -8.54
N HIS A 41 -7.83 -4.20 -8.17
CA HIS A 41 -8.76 -5.23 -8.63
C HIS A 41 -8.10 -6.61 -8.82
N LYS A 42 -8.25 -7.26 -9.95
CA LYS A 42 -7.67 -8.59 -10.24
C LYS A 42 -6.35 -8.55 -11.00
N SER A 43 -5.70 -7.40 -11.11
CA SER A 43 -4.51 -7.21 -11.96
C SER A 43 -3.29 -8.05 -11.56
N ALA A 44 -3.21 -8.51 -10.32
CA ALA A 44 -2.15 -9.42 -9.89
C ALA A 44 -2.44 -10.90 -10.15
N GLY A 45 -3.68 -11.26 -10.52
CA GLY A 45 -4.09 -12.64 -10.79
C GLY A 45 -4.28 -13.53 -9.55
N LEU A 46 -4.29 -12.96 -8.35
CA LEU A 46 -4.37 -13.70 -7.08
C LEU A 46 -5.70 -13.48 -6.33
N GLY A 47 -6.42 -12.43 -6.63
CA GLY A 47 -7.67 -12.05 -6.00
C GLY A 47 -8.06 -10.64 -6.38
N ASN A 48 -9.17 -10.14 -5.83
CA ASN A 48 -9.68 -8.80 -6.12
C ASN A 48 -9.49 -7.88 -4.91
N LEU A 49 -8.63 -6.89 -5.03
CA LEU A 49 -8.38 -5.88 -3.99
C LEU A 49 -9.27 -4.63 -4.12
N CYS A 50 -10.18 -4.60 -5.10
CA CYS A 50 -11.13 -3.51 -5.32
C CYS A 50 -12.52 -4.10 -5.57
N THR A 51 -13.10 -4.76 -4.57
CA THR A 51 -14.35 -5.52 -4.70
C THR A 51 -15.58 -4.68 -5.09
N HIS A 52 -15.56 -3.38 -4.77
CA HIS A 52 -16.64 -2.44 -5.10
C HIS A 52 -16.32 -1.53 -6.29
N ALA A 53 -15.26 -1.81 -7.06
CA ALA A 53 -14.93 -1.02 -8.24
C ALA A 53 -15.95 -1.25 -9.37
N SER A 54 -16.46 -0.16 -9.94
CA SER A 54 -17.27 -0.20 -11.17
C SER A 54 -16.41 -0.51 -12.39
N SER A 55 -17.04 -0.92 -13.50
CA SER A 55 -16.34 -1.11 -14.78
C SER A 55 -15.60 0.16 -15.23
N GLY A 56 -16.20 1.32 -15.05
CA GLY A 56 -15.57 2.62 -15.33
C GLY A 56 -14.35 2.88 -14.44
N CYS A 57 -14.42 2.56 -13.17
CA CYS A 57 -13.29 2.67 -12.24
C CYS A 57 -12.12 1.77 -12.66
N ILE A 58 -12.40 0.56 -13.10
CA ILE A 58 -11.39 -0.40 -13.58
C ILE A 58 -10.77 0.11 -14.88
N ALA A 59 -11.58 0.56 -15.84
CA ALA A 59 -11.11 1.03 -17.15
C ALA A 59 -10.25 2.31 -17.05
N SER A 60 -10.57 3.20 -16.12
CA SER A 60 -9.83 4.45 -15.90
C SER A 60 -8.78 4.38 -14.77
N CYS A 61 -8.46 3.17 -14.31
CA CYS A 61 -7.57 3.00 -13.17
C CYS A 61 -6.16 3.56 -13.44
N LEU A 62 -5.67 4.37 -12.52
CA LEU A 62 -4.33 4.97 -12.59
C LEU A 62 -3.19 3.96 -12.57
N ASN A 63 -3.46 2.69 -12.25
CA ASN A 63 -2.46 1.63 -12.37
C ASN A 63 -2.06 1.37 -13.83
N GLU A 64 -2.96 1.63 -14.77
CA GLU A 64 -2.74 1.45 -16.20
C GLU A 64 -2.39 2.78 -16.91
N GLN A 65 -2.28 3.88 -16.18
CA GLN A 65 -2.05 5.23 -16.70
C GLN A 65 -0.82 5.90 -16.04
N GLY A 66 -0.38 7.02 -16.61
CA GLY A 66 0.75 7.78 -16.10
C GLY A 66 2.06 7.01 -16.17
N LEU A 67 2.94 7.18 -15.20
CA LEU A 67 4.25 6.52 -15.15
C LEU A 67 4.15 4.98 -15.14
N ALA A 68 3.09 4.42 -14.57
CA ALA A 68 2.90 2.97 -14.54
C ALA A 68 2.58 2.38 -15.92
N SER A 69 2.07 3.16 -16.88
CA SER A 69 1.88 2.71 -18.25
C SER A 69 3.19 2.65 -19.04
N VAL A 70 4.20 3.40 -18.61
CA VAL A 70 5.52 3.50 -19.27
C VAL A 70 6.55 2.56 -18.63
N PHE A 71 6.47 2.35 -17.31
CA PHE A 71 7.46 1.58 -16.56
C PHE A 71 6.87 0.30 -15.98
N ASP A 72 7.11 -0.84 -16.62
CA ASP A 72 6.68 -2.16 -16.15
C ASP A 72 7.21 -2.48 -14.75
N ALA A 73 8.39 -1.96 -14.38
CA ALA A 73 8.96 -2.13 -13.05
C ALA A 73 8.04 -1.66 -11.92
N ILE A 74 7.25 -0.61 -12.16
CA ILE A 74 6.26 -0.11 -11.18
C ILE A 74 5.14 -1.11 -10.97
N LYS A 75 4.60 -1.66 -12.07
CA LYS A 75 3.55 -2.68 -12.03
C LYS A 75 4.05 -3.98 -11.38
N GLU A 76 5.24 -4.41 -11.74
CA GLU A 76 5.87 -5.60 -11.16
C GLU A 76 6.14 -5.45 -9.65
N ALA A 77 6.55 -4.28 -9.20
CA ALA A 77 6.72 -4.00 -7.77
C ALA A 77 5.38 -4.08 -7.02
N ARG A 78 4.29 -3.57 -7.59
CA ARG A 78 2.94 -3.68 -7.01
C ARG A 78 2.46 -5.13 -6.97
N LYS A 79 2.63 -5.90 -8.06
CA LYS A 79 2.29 -7.32 -8.12
C LYS A 79 3.04 -8.12 -7.05
N ARG A 80 4.33 -7.87 -6.88
CA ARG A 80 5.17 -8.55 -5.90
C ARG A 80 4.68 -8.30 -4.47
N ARG A 81 4.35 -7.05 -4.12
CA ARG A 81 3.77 -6.72 -2.81
C ARG A 81 2.41 -7.41 -2.62
N THR A 82 1.57 -7.41 -3.64
CA THR A 82 0.27 -8.09 -3.62
C THR A 82 0.42 -9.59 -3.44
N GLU A 83 1.40 -10.20 -4.08
CA GLU A 83 1.69 -11.62 -3.92
C GLU A 83 2.06 -11.95 -2.47
N ILE A 84 2.92 -11.16 -1.84
CA ILE A 84 3.28 -11.34 -0.43
C ILE A 84 2.06 -11.12 0.47
N PHE A 85 1.24 -10.11 0.21
CA PHE A 85 0.00 -9.86 0.95
C PHE A 85 -0.94 -11.09 0.97
N TYR A 86 -1.02 -11.83 -0.11
CA TYR A 86 -1.85 -13.05 -0.17
C TYR A 86 -1.18 -14.29 0.41
N ARG A 87 0.13 -14.44 0.23
CA ARG A 87 0.86 -15.67 0.56
C ARG A 87 1.54 -15.65 1.92
N ASP A 88 1.93 -14.47 2.41
CA ASP A 88 2.60 -14.29 3.71
C ASP A 88 2.07 -13.03 4.40
N ARG A 89 0.82 -13.10 4.83
CA ARG A 89 0.10 -12.01 5.47
C ARG A 89 0.76 -11.56 6.77
N GLU A 90 1.27 -12.49 7.54
CA GLU A 90 1.90 -12.23 8.83
C GLU A 90 3.16 -11.36 8.65
N TRP A 91 4.06 -11.77 7.78
CA TRP A 91 5.24 -10.98 7.45
C TRP A 91 4.84 -9.60 6.90
N PHE A 92 3.85 -9.56 6.01
CA PHE A 92 3.41 -8.32 5.37
C PHE A 92 2.93 -7.29 6.40
N ILE A 93 2.07 -7.70 7.33
CA ILE A 93 1.54 -6.82 8.38
C ILE A 93 2.64 -6.41 9.36
N GLY A 94 3.50 -7.34 9.77
CA GLY A 94 4.66 -7.04 10.60
C GLY A 94 5.59 -6.02 9.96
N ARG A 95 5.83 -6.14 8.66
CA ARG A 95 6.65 -5.19 7.90
C ARG A 95 6.02 -3.81 7.79
N LEU A 96 4.70 -3.73 7.53
CA LEU A 96 3.97 -2.47 7.55
C LEU A 96 4.11 -1.75 8.90
N LYS A 97 3.91 -2.47 10.00
CA LYS A 97 4.04 -1.90 11.34
C LYS A 97 5.45 -1.40 11.61
N THR A 98 6.47 -2.12 11.19
CA THR A 98 7.87 -1.70 11.32
C THR A 98 8.14 -0.40 10.56
N GLU A 99 7.64 -0.28 9.34
CA GLU A 99 7.83 0.93 8.53
C GLU A 99 7.10 2.13 9.13
N ILE A 100 5.87 1.94 9.63
CA ILE A 100 5.11 2.99 10.33
C ILE A 100 5.85 3.42 11.60
N ALA A 101 6.30 2.48 12.42
CA ALA A 101 7.03 2.77 13.65
C ALA A 101 8.32 3.57 13.40
N ASN A 102 9.10 3.18 12.38
CA ASN A 102 10.30 3.89 11.99
C ASN A 102 10.00 5.32 11.52
N ARG A 103 8.93 5.51 10.76
CA ARG A 103 8.50 6.85 10.33
C ARG A 103 8.04 7.69 11.51
N CYS A 104 7.32 7.12 12.46
CA CYS A 104 6.92 7.82 13.69
C CYS A 104 8.13 8.31 14.51
N LYS A 105 9.17 7.49 14.63
CA LYS A 105 10.41 7.89 15.29
C LYS A 105 11.09 9.06 14.58
N LEU A 106 11.13 9.04 13.26
CA LEU A 106 11.71 10.11 12.45
C LEU A 106 10.89 11.40 12.55
N ALA A 107 9.57 11.30 12.44
CA ALA A 107 8.64 12.43 12.57
C ALA A 107 8.75 13.09 13.94
N LYS A 108 8.87 12.32 15.01
CA LYS A 108 9.08 12.84 16.36
C LYS A 108 10.35 13.68 16.46
N LYS A 109 11.45 13.24 15.83
CA LYS A 109 12.70 14.01 15.78
C LYS A 109 12.58 15.31 14.99
N ARG A 110 11.73 15.35 13.97
CA ARG A 110 11.51 16.49 13.07
C ARG A 110 10.38 17.42 13.52
N GLY A 111 9.64 17.06 14.56
CA GLY A 111 8.46 17.82 15.00
C GLY A 111 7.29 17.75 14.01
N THR A 112 7.21 16.70 13.19
CA THR A 112 6.14 16.45 12.22
C THR A 112 5.20 15.34 12.69
N ARG A 113 4.09 15.16 11.98
CA ARG A 113 3.14 14.07 12.20
C ARG A 113 3.18 13.06 11.06
N VAL A 114 2.71 11.85 11.30
CA VAL A 114 2.66 10.79 10.27
C VAL A 114 1.24 10.62 9.78
N ALA A 115 1.07 10.62 8.45
CA ALA A 115 -0.17 10.24 7.78
C ALA A 115 0.09 9.00 6.92
N VAL A 116 -0.82 8.02 6.96
CA VAL A 116 -0.69 6.77 6.23
C VAL A 116 -1.92 6.52 5.37
N ARG A 117 -1.70 6.23 4.10
CA ARG A 117 -2.72 5.79 3.16
C ARG A 117 -2.47 4.34 2.76
N LEU A 118 -3.29 3.42 3.25
CA LEU A 118 -3.13 1.98 3.00
C LEU A 118 -3.72 1.52 1.66
N ASN A 119 -4.63 2.29 1.08
CA ASN A 119 -5.26 1.99 -0.21
C ASN A 119 -4.96 3.07 -1.26
N VAL A 120 -3.72 3.16 -1.73
CA VAL A 120 -3.40 4.11 -2.81
C VAL A 120 -4.07 3.69 -4.13
N PHE A 121 -4.14 2.39 -4.42
CA PHE A 121 -4.76 1.81 -5.61
C PHE A 121 -5.75 0.68 -5.31
N SER A 122 -5.83 0.20 -4.06
CA SER A 122 -6.74 -0.86 -3.62
C SER A 122 -7.89 -0.28 -2.81
N ASP A 123 -8.85 -1.12 -2.44
CA ASP A 123 -9.99 -0.79 -1.58
C ASP A 123 -10.24 -1.91 -0.57
N ILE A 124 -9.22 -2.15 0.26
CA ILE A 124 -9.22 -3.18 1.30
C ILE A 124 -9.82 -2.58 2.59
N ILE A 125 -10.70 -3.31 3.24
CA ILE A 125 -11.19 -2.95 4.59
C ILE A 125 -10.12 -3.37 5.62
N TRP A 126 -9.12 -2.53 5.80
CA TRP A 126 -7.99 -2.80 6.68
C TRP A 126 -8.39 -2.99 8.14
N GLU A 127 -9.46 -2.37 8.58
CA GLU A 127 -10.03 -2.52 9.93
C GLU A 127 -10.46 -3.96 10.21
N ARG A 128 -10.82 -4.72 9.16
CA ARG A 128 -11.14 -6.15 9.27
C ARG A 128 -9.93 -7.05 9.07
N VAL A 129 -9.03 -6.66 8.17
CA VAL A 129 -7.85 -7.47 7.78
C VAL A 129 -6.76 -7.40 8.84
N ALA A 130 -6.50 -6.22 9.38
CA ALA A 130 -5.43 -5.97 10.33
C ALA A 130 -5.76 -4.82 11.29
N PRO A 131 -6.75 -4.99 12.17
CA PRO A 131 -7.19 -3.94 13.10
C PRO A 131 -6.06 -3.44 14.01
N SER A 132 -5.08 -4.28 14.29
CA SER A 132 -3.93 -3.92 15.13
C SER A 132 -3.04 -2.82 14.53
N ILE A 133 -3.09 -2.57 13.23
CA ILE A 133 -2.38 -1.43 12.63
C ILE A 133 -2.90 -0.11 13.20
N PHE A 134 -4.21 0.01 13.42
CA PHE A 134 -4.82 1.22 13.95
C PHE A 134 -4.65 1.36 15.46
N THR A 135 -4.78 0.26 16.20
CA THR A 135 -4.66 0.27 17.65
C THR A 135 -3.22 0.46 18.14
N ASP A 136 -2.23 -0.05 17.39
CA ASP A 136 -0.81 0.07 17.74
C ASP A 136 -0.25 1.48 17.45
N PHE A 137 -0.90 2.24 16.57
CA PHE A 137 -0.44 3.57 16.14
C PHE A 137 -1.53 4.65 16.29
N PRO A 138 -2.02 4.92 17.51
CA PRO A 138 -3.09 5.90 17.73
C PRO A 138 -2.70 7.34 17.35
N GLN A 139 -1.39 7.65 17.30
CA GLN A 139 -0.85 8.95 16.90
C GLN A 139 -0.78 9.16 15.38
N VAL A 140 -0.98 8.11 14.59
CA VAL A 140 -0.92 8.17 13.12
C VAL A 140 -2.29 8.56 12.57
N SER A 141 -2.30 9.48 11.61
CA SER A 141 -3.50 9.83 10.85
C SER A 141 -3.64 8.87 9.65
N PHE A 142 -4.52 7.87 9.78
CA PHE A 142 -4.89 7.02 8.65
C PHE A 142 -5.98 7.69 7.85
N TYR A 143 -5.85 7.69 6.53
CA TYR A 143 -6.86 8.26 5.63
C TYR A 143 -6.99 7.44 4.35
N ASP A 144 -8.15 7.50 3.74
CA ASP A 144 -8.43 6.81 2.48
C ASP A 144 -9.59 7.46 1.71
N TYR A 145 -9.74 7.00 0.47
CA TYR A 145 -10.88 7.32 -0.40
C TYR A 145 -11.55 5.99 -0.78
N SER A 146 -12.36 5.47 0.14
CA SER A 146 -13.04 4.19 -0.05
C SER A 146 -14.36 4.34 -0.80
N LYS A 147 -14.79 3.24 -1.44
CA LYS A 147 -16.13 3.08 -2.05
C LYS A 147 -17.06 2.21 -1.18
N HIS A 148 -16.64 1.85 0.01
CA HIS A 148 -17.46 1.12 0.99
C HIS A 148 -18.43 2.04 1.71
#